data_884050248f6b0f59626ac1b9e3954854
#
_entry.id   884050248f6b0f59626ac1b9e3954854
#
_cell.length_a   1.000
_cell.length_b   1.000
_cell.length_c   1.000
_cell.angle_alpha   90.00
_cell.angle_beta   90.00
_cell.angle_gamma   90.00
#
_symmetry.space_group_name_H-M   'P 1'
#
loop_
_entity.id
_entity.type
_entity.pdbx_description
1 polymer ?
#
loop_
_entity_poly.entity_id
_entity_poly.type
_entity_poly.pdbx_seq_one_letter_code
_entity_poly.pdbx_strand_id
1 'polypeptide(L)'
;MTTTSDRDNALKHFNYIGIVGAGNMGAQMAIAFSELGLKVSVWDINQQNIDELQDWSRNNKTKGGITGFHDIDQFVRSLEKQKRKLFLFSISHGNPAESVLGMIKSTLKDGDIVLDGGNEDYRRTQKRQEECEKIGVCWIGMGVSGGYQAARRGPSLSPGGDAQAIESVMPLLELYAAKDHQGNPCVARIGPGGSGHYVKMVHNGIEGGMLSTLAEAWSFLHYGLELDYDTIANIFSQWNGDGELRGTYLLDIAVDMLRTKTTSGGSNGGNYREQHYVLDEVLDKVVQDDDDTEGTPYWNIVESASRHISTPTLATAHYLRIASGNRAERLLAAKKLQIPGPRPIQGIVDKGTIIEHLRCAIYCCFLASFCQGLEMITRASDDEDWGINLRQCLRVWRGGCIIQADGIADLLEPVLSADHHWTNLKHADEVAGELHRTFRSLKEIVAQGTLSDQYLPAISASLEYLKYAGGTVLPTKFMEGQMDFFGAHGYNKPGVPEEDPGPVGKGPHHYEWRPAKE
;
A
#
# COMPACT_ATOMS: atom_id res chain seq x y z
N MET A 1 14.08 22.19 -8.15
CA MET A 1 15.30 21.76 -8.89
C MET A 1 16.41 21.54 -7.87
N THR A 2 16.94 20.33 -7.77
CA THR A 2 18.06 20.00 -6.87
C THR A 2 19.29 20.79 -7.30
N THR A 3 19.93 21.52 -6.40
CA THR A 3 21.11 22.32 -6.73
C THR A 3 22.32 21.41 -6.94
N THR A 4 23.33 21.88 -7.68
CA THR A 4 24.62 21.17 -7.82
C THR A 4 25.25 20.90 -6.44
N SER A 5 25.06 21.81 -5.49
CA SER A 5 25.55 21.72 -4.10
C SER A 5 24.90 20.55 -3.34
N ASP A 6 23.57 20.33 -3.47
CA ASP A 6 22.88 19.24 -2.78
C ASP A 6 23.34 17.88 -3.29
N ARG A 7 23.52 17.77 -4.60
CA ARG A 7 24.05 16.57 -5.25
C ARG A 7 25.47 16.25 -4.80
N ASP A 8 26.36 17.24 -4.82
CA ASP A 8 27.75 17.06 -4.43
C ASP A 8 27.87 16.69 -2.96
N ASN A 9 26.96 17.18 -2.11
CA ASN A 9 26.90 16.79 -0.70
C ASN A 9 26.40 15.35 -0.53
N ALA A 10 25.36 14.93 -1.23
CA ALA A 10 24.83 13.56 -1.19
C ALA A 10 25.88 12.54 -1.67
N LEU A 11 26.69 12.87 -2.67
CA LEU A 11 27.71 11.99 -3.23
C LEU A 11 29.03 11.99 -2.45
N LYS A 12 29.23 12.85 -1.43
CA LYS A 12 30.46 12.88 -0.61
C LYS A 12 30.69 11.59 0.16
N HIS A 13 29.61 10.94 0.60
CA HIS A 13 29.68 9.76 1.45
C HIS A 13 29.63 8.45 0.66
N PHE A 14 28.88 8.43 -0.46
CA PHE A 14 28.67 7.25 -1.29
C PHE A 14 28.78 7.59 -2.78
N ASN A 15 29.89 7.17 -3.40
CA ASN A 15 30.11 7.31 -4.85
C ASN A 15 29.77 6.04 -5.63
N TYR A 16 29.59 4.92 -4.92
CA TYR A 16 29.29 3.61 -5.45
C TYR A 16 28.08 3.04 -4.73
N ILE A 17 27.24 2.32 -5.44
CA ILE A 17 26.15 1.53 -4.88
C ILE A 17 26.14 0.17 -5.55
N GLY A 18 25.96 -0.89 -4.76
CA GLY A 18 25.73 -2.24 -5.26
C GLY A 18 24.24 -2.58 -5.21
N ILE A 19 23.66 -2.94 -6.34
CA ILE A 19 22.26 -3.34 -6.41
C ILE A 19 22.18 -4.85 -6.58
N VAL A 20 21.45 -5.50 -5.70
CA VAL A 20 21.11 -6.92 -5.76
C VAL A 20 19.69 -7.04 -6.26
N GLY A 21 19.52 -7.72 -7.40
CA GLY A 21 18.27 -7.80 -8.13
C GLY A 21 18.20 -6.77 -9.28
N ALA A 22 18.08 -7.28 -10.51
CA ALA A 22 17.96 -6.49 -11.73
C ALA A 22 16.63 -6.75 -12.47
N GLY A 23 15.61 -7.18 -11.72
CA GLY A 23 14.25 -7.27 -12.23
C GLY A 23 13.64 -5.88 -12.50
N ASN A 24 12.32 -5.82 -12.71
CA ASN A 24 11.62 -4.59 -13.10
C ASN A 24 11.95 -3.35 -12.24
N MET A 25 12.00 -3.52 -10.91
CA MET A 25 12.31 -2.42 -10.00
C MET A 25 13.81 -2.11 -9.95
N GLY A 26 14.65 -3.14 -9.71
CA GLY A 26 16.08 -2.98 -9.50
C GLY A 26 16.82 -2.42 -10.70
N ALA A 27 16.44 -2.83 -11.92
CA ALA A 27 17.00 -2.25 -13.13
C ALA A 27 16.71 -0.74 -13.26
N GLN A 28 15.46 -0.31 -12.96
CA GLN A 28 15.10 1.10 -12.99
C GLN A 28 15.82 1.91 -11.90
N MET A 29 15.98 1.33 -10.71
CA MET A 29 16.79 1.94 -9.63
C MET A 29 18.25 2.10 -10.05
N ALA A 30 18.85 1.07 -10.68
CA ALA A 30 20.22 1.12 -11.17
C ALA A 30 20.42 2.28 -12.19
N ILE A 31 19.49 2.42 -13.11
CA ILE A 31 19.50 3.50 -14.09
C ILE A 31 19.38 4.85 -13.37
N ALA A 32 18.42 5.01 -12.47
CA ALA A 32 18.20 6.26 -11.74
C ALA A 32 19.45 6.68 -10.94
N PHE A 33 20.05 5.78 -10.14
CA PHE A 33 21.26 6.08 -9.38
C PHE A 33 22.45 6.43 -10.28
N SER A 34 22.60 5.78 -11.43
CA SER A 34 23.67 6.10 -12.37
C SER A 34 23.48 7.46 -13.03
N GLU A 35 22.25 7.90 -13.27
CA GLU A 35 21.93 9.26 -13.75
C GLU A 35 22.18 10.33 -12.69
N LEU A 36 21.96 10.00 -11.41
CA LEU A 36 22.37 10.84 -10.29
C LEU A 36 23.89 10.97 -10.18
N GLY A 37 24.66 10.06 -10.77
CA GLY A 37 26.11 10.10 -10.87
C GLY A 37 26.85 9.09 -10.02
N LEU A 38 26.16 8.15 -9.36
CA LEU A 38 26.83 7.04 -8.68
C LEU A 38 27.34 6.02 -9.70
N LYS A 39 28.46 5.39 -9.38
CA LYS A 39 28.91 4.18 -10.06
C LYS A 39 28.10 3.01 -9.53
N VAL A 40 27.32 2.40 -10.39
CA VAL A 40 26.36 1.35 -10.01
C VAL A 40 26.92 0.01 -10.42
N SER A 41 27.11 -0.88 -9.44
CA SER A 41 27.40 -2.31 -9.64
C SER A 41 26.09 -3.08 -9.47
N VAL A 42 25.78 -4.03 -10.36
CA VAL A 42 24.52 -4.78 -10.30
C VAL A 42 24.80 -6.26 -10.41
N TRP A 43 24.14 -7.05 -9.58
CA TRP A 43 24.14 -8.49 -9.62
C TRP A 43 22.71 -9.04 -9.52
N ASP A 44 22.44 -10.10 -10.27
CA ASP A 44 21.17 -10.83 -10.24
C ASP A 44 21.45 -12.31 -10.43
N ILE A 45 20.65 -13.17 -9.79
CA ILE A 45 20.73 -14.63 -10.00
C ILE A 45 20.32 -15.00 -11.44
N ASN A 46 19.42 -14.24 -12.04
CA ASN A 46 19.07 -14.33 -13.46
C ASN A 46 20.06 -13.52 -14.30
N GLN A 47 20.98 -14.22 -14.96
CA GLN A 47 22.01 -13.59 -15.79
C GLN A 47 21.45 -12.80 -16.96
N GLN A 48 20.29 -13.18 -17.49
CA GLN A 48 19.64 -12.46 -18.59
C GLN A 48 19.29 -11.02 -18.17
N ASN A 49 18.82 -10.81 -16.94
CA ASN A 49 18.54 -9.47 -16.42
C ASN A 49 19.78 -8.58 -16.43
N ILE A 50 20.96 -9.17 -16.13
CA ILE A 50 22.23 -8.47 -16.14
C ILE A 50 22.63 -8.11 -17.57
N ASP A 51 22.50 -9.05 -18.50
CA ASP A 51 22.86 -8.84 -19.93
C ASP A 51 21.99 -7.73 -20.54
N GLU A 52 20.68 -7.77 -20.32
CA GLU A 52 19.73 -6.75 -20.78
C GLU A 52 20.06 -5.35 -20.23
N LEU A 53 20.38 -5.25 -18.94
CA LEU A 53 20.75 -3.98 -18.31
C LEU A 53 22.09 -3.46 -18.82
N GLN A 54 23.07 -4.35 -19.09
CA GLN A 54 24.35 -3.98 -19.69
C GLN A 54 24.17 -3.49 -21.14
N ASP A 55 23.33 -4.16 -21.92
CA ASP A 55 23.00 -3.73 -23.29
C ASP A 55 22.33 -2.35 -23.28
N TRP A 56 21.39 -2.14 -22.36
CA TRP A 56 20.82 -0.81 -22.16
C TRP A 56 21.91 0.23 -21.84
N SER A 57 22.80 -0.07 -20.91
CA SER A 57 23.86 0.85 -20.46
C SER A 57 24.87 1.19 -21.56
N ARG A 58 25.18 0.24 -22.47
CA ARG A 58 26.04 0.48 -23.64
C ARG A 58 25.42 1.50 -24.61
N ASN A 59 24.11 1.46 -24.76
CA ASN A 59 23.37 2.31 -25.68
C ASN A 59 22.96 3.67 -25.07
N ASN A 60 23.01 3.78 -23.73
CA ASN A 60 22.55 4.96 -23.00
C ASN A 60 23.62 5.42 -22.01
N LYS A 61 24.29 6.52 -22.32
CA LYS A 61 25.31 7.10 -21.43
C LYS A 61 24.66 7.77 -20.24
N THR A 62 25.03 7.35 -19.03
CA THR A 62 24.66 7.98 -17.76
C THR A 62 25.87 8.63 -17.10
N LYS A 63 25.67 9.48 -16.09
CA LYS A 63 26.77 10.24 -15.45
C LYS A 63 27.71 9.32 -14.67
N GLY A 64 27.16 8.28 -13.99
CA GLY A 64 27.93 7.38 -13.11
C GLY A 64 28.36 6.08 -13.79
N GLY A 65 27.53 5.59 -14.71
CA GLY A 65 27.71 4.30 -15.39
C GLY A 65 27.19 3.12 -14.56
N ILE A 66 26.87 2.03 -15.28
CA ILE A 66 26.37 0.78 -14.70
C ILE A 66 27.29 -0.35 -15.14
N THR A 67 27.70 -1.20 -14.21
CA THR A 67 28.48 -2.43 -14.47
C THR A 67 27.72 -3.63 -13.91
N GLY A 68 27.32 -4.57 -14.77
CA GLY A 68 26.70 -5.82 -14.37
C GLY A 68 27.74 -6.90 -14.06
N PHE A 69 27.41 -7.80 -13.16
CA PHE A 69 28.26 -8.90 -12.74
C PHE A 69 27.45 -10.19 -12.72
N HIS A 70 28.01 -11.27 -13.29
CA HIS A 70 27.47 -12.62 -13.19
C HIS A 70 27.96 -13.35 -11.93
N ASP A 71 29.14 -12.96 -11.44
CA ASP A 71 29.80 -13.50 -10.26
C ASP A 71 29.63 -12.55 -9.06
N ILE A 72 29.08 -13.06 -7.95
CA ILE A 72 28.77 -12.26 -6.77
C ILE A 72 30.03 -11.75 -6.06
N ASP A 73 31.13 -12.51 -6.08
CA ASP A 73 32.39 -12.07 -5.45
C ASP A 73 33.01 -10.90 -6.20
N GLN A 74 32.96 -10.91 -7.53
CA GLN A 74 33.40 -9.79 -8.36
C GLN A 74 32.50 -8.56 -8.14
N PHE A 75 31.21 -8.78 -8.01
CA PHE A 75 30.25 -7.71 -7.67
C PHE A 75 30.64 -7.03 -6.35
N VAL A 76 30.84 -7.79 -5.27
CA VAL A 76 31.18 -7.22 -3.96
C VAL A 76 32.56 -6.54 -3.99
N ARG A 77 33.56 -7.13 -4.64
CA ARG A 77 34.90 -6.54 -4.81
C ARG A 77 34.86 -5.20 -5.56
N SER A 78 33.92 -5.02 -6.47
CA SER A 78 33.77 -3.74 -7.19
C SER A 78 33.48 -2.56 -6.28
N LEU A 79 32.90 -2.81 -5.09
CA LEU A 79 32.53 -1.82 -4.07
C LEU A 79 33.64 -1.55 -3.04
N GLU A 80 34.74 -2.29 -3.05
CA GLU A 80 35.86 -2.10 -2.09
C GLU A 80 36.62 -0.79 -2.28
N LYS A 81 36.36 -0.06 -3.37
CA LYS A 81 36.97 1.25 -3.65
C LYS A 81 36.50 2.38 -2.73
N GLN A 82 35.46 2.13 -1.93
CA GLN A 82 34.94 3.09 -0.96
C GLN A 82 35.14 2.59 0.48
N LYS A 83 35.17 3.53 1.43
CA LYS A 83 35.41 3.25 2.84
C LYS A 83 34.31 2.38 3.47
N ARG A 84 33.06 2.59 3.07
CA ARG A 84 31.84 1.87 3.51
C ARG A 84 31.09 1.42 2.29
N LYS A 85 30.74 0.14 2.20
CA LYS A 85 29.91 -0.35 1.10
C LYS A 85 28.44 -0.01 1.34
N LEU A 86 27.78 0.36 0.28
CA LEU A 86 26.32 0.58 0.27
C LEU A 86 25.70 -0.40 -0.70
N PHE A 87 24.80 -1.22 -0.18
CA PHE A 87 23.99 -2.15 -0.98
C PHE A 87 22.53 -1.72 -0.98
N LEU A 88 21.86 -1.99 -2.07
CA LEU A 88 20.40 -1.93 -2.20
C LEU A 88 19.90 -3.30 -2.68
N PHE A 89 19.07 -3.94 -1.88
CA PHE A 89 18.41 -5.19 -2.25
C PHE A 89 17.03 -4.86 -2.85
N SER A 90 16.82 -5.28 -4.07
CA SER A 90 15.56 -5.16 -4.82
C SER A 90 15.13 -6.54 -5.30
N ILE A 91 14.84 -7.40 -4.34
CA ILE A 91 14.52 -8.82 -4.51
C ILE A 91 13.22 -9.16 -3.79
N SER A 92 12.65 -10.34 -4.07
CA SER A 92 11.47 -10.83 -3.39
C SER A 92 11.72 -11.08 -1.90
N HIS A 93 10.65 -11.07 -1.10
CA HIS A 93 10.72 -11.30 0.34
C HIS A 93 11.18 -12.72 0.71
N GLY A 94 11.50 -12.91 1.97
CA GLY A 94 11.82 -14.21 2.54
C GLY A 94 13.23 -14.69 2.24
N ASN A 95 13.36 -15.95 1.92
CA ASN A 95 14.64 -16.66 1.78
C ASN A 95 15.65 -16.06 0.77
N PRO A 96 15.27 -15.40 -0.33
CA PRO A 96 16.23 -14.77 -1.23
C PRO A 96 17.18 -13.79 -0.54
N ALA A 97 16.68 -12.97 0.37
CA ALA A 97 17.53 -12.01 1.09
C ALA A 97 18.51 -12.70 2.05
N GLU A 98 18.07 -13.74 2.77
CA GLU A 98 18.97 -14.55 3.61
C GLU A 98 20.03 -15.27 2.77
N SER A 99 19.65 -15.81 1.60
CA SER A 99 20.57 -16.49 0.71
C SER A 99 21.67 -15.58 0.20
N VAL A 100 21.32 -14.40 -0.28
CA VAL A 100 22.30 -13.39 -0.75
C VAL A 100 23.17 -12.90 0.41
N LEU A 101 22.56 -12.58 1.55
CA LEU A 101 23.31 -12.17 2.75
C LEU A 101 24.33 -13.25 3.14
N GLY A 102 23.95 -14.53 3.12
CA GLY A 102 24.83 -15.66 3.37
C GLY A 102 26.03 -15.72 2.41
N MET A 103 25.83 -15.43 1.13
CA MET A 103 26.90 -15.41 0.12
C MET A 103 27.91 -14.27 0.36
N ILE A 104 27.45 -13.07 0.73
CA ILE A 104 28.31 -11.88 0.86
C ILE A 104 28.81 -11.63 2.28
N LYS A 105 28.25 -12.29 3.31
CA LYS A 105 28.47 -12.02 4.73
C LYS A 105 29.96 -11.97 5.12
N SER A 106 30.80 -12.88 4.57
CA SER A 106 32.23 -12.93 4.86
C SER A 106 33.03 -11.74 4.29
N THR A 107 32.44 -10.99 3.36
CA THR A 107 33.05 -9.83 2.70
C THR A 107 32.55 -8.50 3.24
N LEU A 108 31.49 -8.53 4.06
CA LEU A 108 30.96 -7.34 4.73
C LEU A 108 31.89 -6.92 5.87
N LYS A 109 31.96 -5.61 6.11
CA LYS A 109 32.81 -4.99 7.12
C LYS A 109 31.99 -4.09 8.03
N ASP A 110 32.53 -3.81 9.20
CA ASP A 110 31.98 -2.83 10.13
C ASP A 110 31.67 -1.50 9.44
N GLY A 111 30.46 -1.02 9.62
CA GLY A 111 29.94 0.19 9.02
C GLY A 111 29.37 0.05 7.61
N ASP A 112 29.41 -1.12 6.95
CA ASP A 112 28.71 -1.35 5.69
C ASP A 112 27.19 -1.24 5.89
N ILE A 113 26.46 -0.79 4.87
CA ILE A 113 25.01 -0.55 4.92
C ILE A 113 24.30 -1.36 3.84
N VAL A 114 23.23 -2.02 4.24
CA VAL A 114 22.29 -2.70 3.33
C VAL A 114 20.94 -2.01 3.44
N LEU A 115 20.46 -1.43 2.34
CA LEU A 115 19.11 -0.94 2.17
C LEU A 115 18.27 -2.10 1.59
N ASP A 116 17.39 -2.68 2.38
CA ASP A 116 16.46 -3.71 1.94
C ASP A 116 15.22 -3.04 1.37
N GLY A 117 15.16 -2.92 0.05
CA GLY A 117 14.09 -2.26 -0.71
C GLY A 117 13.03 -3.23 -1.23
N GLY A 118 13.05 -4.50 -0.79
CA GLY A 118 12.00 -5.48 -1.08
C GLY A 118 10.73 -5.23 -0.26
N ASN A 119 9.66 -5.93 -0.61
CA ASN A 119 8.52 -6.06 0.29
C ASN A 119 8.85 -7.18 1.29
N GLU A 120 9.00 -6.88 2.57
CA GLU A 120 9.39 -7.88 3.57
C GLU A 120 8.51 -7.82 4.82
N ASP A 121 8.34 -8.96 5.48
CA ASP A 121 7.77 -9.02 6.83
C ASP A 121 8.71 -8.33 7.82
N TYR A 122 8.18 -7.40 8.59
CA TYR A 122 8.98 -6.58 9.50
C TYR A 122 9.72 -7.39 10.57
N ARG A 123 9.18 -8.55 10.98
CA ARG A 123 9.83 -9.44 11.96
C ARG A 123 11.07 -10.11 11.36
N ARG A 124 11.03 -10.46 10.06
CA ARG A 124 12.22 -10.94 9.35
C ARG A 124 13.27 -9.85 9.22
N THR A 125 12.83 -8.62 8.96
CA THR A 125 13.72 -7.46 8.94
C THR A 125 14.42 -7.24 10.28
N GLN A 126 13.68 -7.27 11.39
CA GLN A 126 14.27 -7.17 12.74
C GLN A 126 15.32 -8.25 12.99
N LYS A 127 14.99 -9.50 12.65
CA LYS A 127 15.96 -10.62 12.78
C LYS A 127 17.22 -10.40 11.96
N ARG A 128 17.12 -9.90 10.72
CA ARG A 128 18.30 -9.58 9.89
C ARG A 128 19.12 -8.44 10.49
N GLN A 129 18.45 -7.43 11.06
CA GLN A 129 19.11 -6.33 11.76
C GLN A 129 19.95 -6.86 12.94
N GLU A 130 19.38 -7.71 13.79
CA GLU A 130 20.09 -8.33 14.92
C GLU A 130 21.28 -9.20 14.47
N GLU A 131 21.14 -9.91 13.35
CA GLU A 131 22.22 -10.75 12.80
C GLU A 131 23.35 -9.91 12.17
N CYS A 132 23.01 -8.82 11.50
CA CYS A 132 23.96 -7.92 10.86
C CYS A 132 24.70 -7.05 11.90
N GLU A 133 24.03 -6.63 12.97
CA GLU A 133 24.62 -5.86 14.06
C GLU A 133 25.80 -6.60 14.71
N LYS A 134 25.71 -7.93 14.85
CA LYS A 134 26.81 -8.77 15.41
C LYS A 134 28.12 -8.68 14.64
N ILE A 135 28.07 -8.23 13.39
CA ILE A 135 29.23 -8.04 12.51
C ILE A 135 29.44 -6.57 12.13
N GLY A 136 28.78 -5.64 12.83
CA GLY A 136 28.90 -4.21 12.63
C GLY A 136 28.25 -3.69 11.33
N VAL A 137 27.39 -4.47 10.68
CA VAL A 137 26.68 -4.10 9.45
C VAL A 137 25.30 -3.56 9.79
N CYS A 138 24.92 -2.44 9.18
CA CYS A 138 23.61 -1.83 9.36
C CYS A 138 22.65 -2.32 8.28
N TRP A 139 21.64 -3.11 8.68
CA TRP A 139 20.53 -3.52 7.82
C TRP A 139 19.36 -2.55 8.01
N ILE A 140 18.94 -1.86 6.94
CA ILE A 140 17.84 -0.89 6.95
C ILE A 140 16.69 -1.48 6.16
N GLY A 141 15.56 -1.74 6.82
CA GLY A 141 14.31 -2.11 6.16
C GLY A 141 13.70 -0.88 5.51
N MET A 142 13.76 -0.78 4.19
CA MET A 142 13.35 0.40 3.46
C MET A 142 12.14 0.11 2.58
N GLY A 143 10.95 0.51 3.01
CA GLY A 143 9.79 0.46 2.14
C GLY A 143 9.97 1.34 0.91
N VAL A 144 9.74 0.77 -0.28
CA VAL A 144 9.79 1.46 -1.56
C VAL A 144 8.41 1.36 -2.21
N SER A 145 7.82 2.49 -2.59
CA SER A 145 6.49 2.55 -3.20
C SER A 145 6.50 3.25 -4.55
N GLY A 146 5.46 3.02 -5.37
CA GLY A 146 5.26 3.68 -6.67
C GLY A 146 5.52 2.81 -7.89
N GLY A 147 5.94 1.56 -7.73
CA GLY A 147 6.18 0.62 -8.81
C GLY A 147 7.39 0.98 -9.69
N TYR A 148 7.55 0.25 -10.82
CA TYR A 148 8.76 0.37 -11.66
C TYR A 148 8.95 1.76 -12.29
N GLN A 149 7.88 2.49 -12.57
CA GLN A 149 7.96 3.84 -13.11
C GLN A 149 8.51 4.82 -12.08
N ALA A 150 8.05 4.73 -10.83
CA ALA A 150 8.57 5.53 -9.73
C ALA A 150 10.02 5.13 -9.38
N ALA A 151 10.37 3.85 -9.42
CA ALA A 151 11.75 3.39 -9.26
C ALA A 151 12.73 4.11 -10.21
N ARG A 152 12.25 4.50 -11.40
CA ARG A 152 13.02 5.28 -12.38
C ARG A 152 13.00 6.78 -12.14
N ARG A 153 11.87 7.33 -11.66
CA ARG A 153 11.61 8.78 -11.61
C ARG A 153 11.72 9.38 -10.21
N GLY A 154 11.73 8.54 -9.19
CA GLY A 154 11.70 8.88 -7.77
C GLY A 154 10.53 8.18 -7.07
N PRO A 155 10.79 7.17 -6.25
CA PRO A 155 9.79 6.49 -5.42
C PRO A 155 9.55 7.25 -4.11
N SER A 156 8.52 6.89 -3.37
CA SER A 156 8.44 7.20 -1.96
C SER A 156 9.24 6.17 -1.13
N LEU A 157 9.93 6.65 -0.08
CA LEU A 157 10.88 5.83 0.68
C LEU A 157 10.60 5.93 2.18
N SER A 158 10.49 4.78 2.85
CA SER A 158 10.27 4.68 4.29
C SER A 158 11.37 3.84 4.97
N PRO A 159 12.60 4.37 5.16
CA PRO A 159 13.67 3.65 5.86
C PRO A 159 13.40 3.51 7.37
N GLY A 160 13.58 2.29 7.91
CA GLY A 160 13.51 1.94 9.33
C GLY A 160 14.71 1.10 9.78
N GLY A 161 15.25 1.39 10.97
CA GLY A 161 16.42 0.72 11.50
C GLY A 161 17.35 1.67 12.24
N ASP A 162 18.67 1.42 12.18
CA ASP A 162 19.67 2.23 12.87
C ASP A 162 19.66 3.70 12.43
N ALA A 163 19.51 4.59 13.40
CA ALA A 163 19.33 6.02 13.16
C ALA A 163 20.55 6.65 12.48
N GLN A 164 21.78 6.29 12.90
CA GLN A 164 23.01 6.91 12.37
C GLN A 164 23.29 6.43 10.94
N ALA A 165 23.00 5.15 10.67
CA ALA A 165 23.12 4.62 9.32
C ALA A 165 22.12 5.28 8.38
N ILE A 166 20.86 5.44 8.80
CA ILE A 166 19.83 6.14 8.00
C ILE A 166 20.23 7.59 7.76
N GLU A 167 20.68 8.32 8.78
CA GLU A 167 21.14 9.71 8.63
C GLU A 167 22.29 9.82 7.63
N SER A 168 23.21 8.86 7.60
CA SER A 168 24.36 8.87 6.68
C SER A 168 23.96 8.68 5.22
N VAL A 169 22.87 7.97 4.94
CA VAL A 169 22.35 7.73 3.57
C VAL A 169 21.21 8.69 3.19
N MET A 170 20.66 9.42 4.16
CA MET A 170 19.49 10.29 3.95
C MET A 170 19.70 11.31 2.82
N PRO A 171 20.86 12.00 2.70
CA PRO A 171 21.08 12.94 1.60
C PRO A 171 20.97 12.29 0.20
N LEU A 172 21.39 11.02 0.08
CA LEU A 172 21.25 10.25 -1.15
C LEU A 172 19.80 9.85 -1.39
N LEU A 173 19.09 9.40 -0.35
CA LEU A 173 17.69 9.03 -0.44
C LEU A 173 16.81 10.23 -0.76
N GLU A 174 17.07 11.40 -0.17
CA GLU A 174 16.38 12.65 -0.50
C GLU A 174 16.59 13.09 -1.94
N LEU A 175 17.79 12.86 -2.48
CA LEU A 175 18.09 13.15 -3.88
C LEU A 175 17.31 12.22 -4.83
N TYR A 176 17.16 10.96 -4.46
CA TYR A 176 16.53 9.92 -5.26
C TYR A 176 15.00 9.93 -5.14
N ALA A 177 14.45 10.21 -3.95
CA ALA A 177 13.01 10.16 -3.70
C ALA A 177 12.19 11.12 -4.57
N ALA A 178 10.93 10.79 -4.79
CA ALA A 178 9.95 11.72 -5.36
C ALA A 178 9.92 13.03 -4.58
N LYS A 179 9.43 14.07 -5.21
CA LYS A 179 9.15 15.36 -4.58
C LYS A 179 7.64 15.57 -4.57
N ASP A 180 7.13 16.08 -3.46
CA ASP A 180 5.76 16.57 -3.40
C ASP A 180 5.60 17.85 -4.25
N HIS A 181 4.38 18.37 -4.34
CA HIS A 181 4.08 19.60 -5.09
C HIS A 181 4.78 20.87 -4.54
N GLN A 182 5.29 20.82 -3.30
CA GLN A 182 6.08 21.89 -2.68
C GLN A 182 7.60 21.72 -2.90
N GLY A 183 8.01 20.60 -3.50
CA GLY A 183 9.41 20.26 -3.75
C GLY A 183 10.10 19.52 -2.60
N ASN A 184 9.37 19.14 -1.55
CA ASN A 184 9.92 18.38 -0.43
C ASN A 184 10.11 16.90 -0.83
N PRO A 185 11.21 16.24 -0.40
CA PRO A 185 11.43 14.84 -0.69
C PRO A 185 10.44 13.94 0.06
N CYS A 186 9.86 12.98 -0.66
CA CYS A 186 8.96 11.96 -0.13
C CYS A 186 9.74 10.81 0.50
N VAL A 187 10.58 11.13 1.46
CA VAL A 187 11.36 10.21 2.27
C VAL A 187 11.46 10.73 3.70
N ALA A 188 11.37 9.83 4.67
CA ALA A 188 11.59 10.15 6.07
C ALA A 188 12.07 8.92 6.83
N ARG A 189 12.91 9.10 7.85
CA ARG A 189 13.21 8.06 8.83
C ARG A 189 11.91 7.74 9.59
N ILE A 190 11.50 6.48 9.56
CA ILE A 190 10.24 6.05 10.17
C ILE A 190 10.45 5.77 11.67
N GLY A 191 11.37 4.88 12.00
CA GLY A 191 11.63 4.45 13.38
C GLY A 191 12.71 3.36 13.43
N PRO A 192 12.97 2.77 14.58
CA PRO A 192 13.88 1.64 14.73
C PRO A 192 13.27 0.33 14.20
N GLY A 193 14.04 -0.73 14.22
CA GLY A 193 13.59 -2.08 13.89
C GLY A 193 12.99 -2.19 12.49
N GLY A 194 11.97 -3.03 12.37
CA GLY A 194 11.26 -3.29 11.12
C GLY A 194 10.24 -2.23 10.72
N SER A 195 10.21 -1.07 11.39
CA SER A 195 9.19 -0.01 11.22
C SER A 195 9.02 0.45 9.77
N GLY A 196 10.10 0.52 8.99
CA GLY A 196 10.03 0.92 7.58
C GLY A 196 9.22 -0.05 6.71
N HIS A 197 9.47 -1.34 6.85
CA HIS A 197 8.69 -2.37 6.16
C HIS A 197 7.26 -2.49 6.69
N TYR A 198 7.05 -2.25 8.00
CA TYR A 198 5.71 -2.19 8.58
C TYR A 198 4.87 -1.07 7.94
N VAL A 199 5.41 0.14 7.86
CA VAL A 199 4.73 1.27 7.21
C VAL A 199 4.47 0.98 5.72
N LYS A 200 5.38 0.29 5.03
CA LYS A 200 5.18 -0.15 3.65
C LYS A 200 4.08 -1.20 3.52
N MET A 201 4.01 -2.16 4.43
CA MET A 201 2.94 -3.16 4.48
C MET A 201 1.57 -2.48 4.66
N VAL A 202 1.47 -1.52 5.58
CA VAL A 202 0.23 -0.75 5.81
C VAL A 202 -0.13 0.11 4.60
N HIS A 203 0.85 0.76 3.96
CA HIS A 203 0.63 1.44 2.69
C HIS A 203 -0.06 0.54 1.67
N ASN A 204 0.41 -0.71 1.50
CA ASN A 204 -0.18 -1.66 0.57
C ASN A 204 -1.59 -2.11 1.01
N GLY A 205 -1.89 -2.14 2.30
CA GLY A 205 -3.24 -2.34 2.80
C GLY A 205 -4.19 -1.20 2.38
N ILE A 206 -3.79 0.06 2.61
CA ILE A 206 -4.53 1.25 2.17
C ILE A 206 -4.71 1.23 0.65
N GLU A 207 -3.65 0.93 -0.11
CA GLU A 207 -3.67 0.76 -1.56
C GLU A 207 -4.75 -0.23 -2.00
N GLY A 208 -4.82 -1.41 -1.36
CA GLY A 208 -5.83 -2.42 -1.64
C GLY A 208 -7.25 -1.89 -1.44
N GLY A 209 -7.50 -1.17 -0.34
CA GLY A 209 -8.79 -0.52 -0.06
C GLY A 209 -9.19 0.50 -1.13
N MET A 210 -8.25 1.36 -1.53
CA MET A 210 -8.47 2.38 -2.55
C MET A 210 -8.68 1.77 -3.95
N LEU A 211 -7.87 0.76 -4.32
CA LEU A 211 -8.00 0.05 -5.61
C LEU A 211 -9.37 -0.63 -5.74
N SER A 212 -9.79 -1.37 -4.72
CA SER A 212 -11.10 -2.04 -4.73
C SER A 212 -12.23 -1.02 -4.85
N THR A 213 -12.21 0.02 -4.01
CA THR A 213 -13.20 1.09 -4.04
C THR A 213 -13.32 1.75 -5.41
N LEU A 214 -12.18 2.04 -6.07
CA LEU A 214 -12.19 2.66 -7.39
C LEU A 214 -12.66 1.70 -8.49
N ALA A 215 -12.29 0.43 -8.42
CA ALA A 215 -12.78 -0.61 -9.34
C ALA A 215 -14.30 -0.83 -9.19
N GLU A 216 -14.80 -0.82 -7.96
CA GLU A 216 -16.24 -0.91 -7.66
C GLU A 216 -17.00 0.32 -8.21
N ALA A 217 -16.40 1.51 -8.08
CA ALA A 217 -16.95 2.75 -8.64
C ALA A 217 -16.97 2.75 -10.17
N TRP A 218 -15.90 2.28 -10.82
CA TRP A 218 -15.89 2.08 -12.26
C TRP A 218 -16.99 1.12 -12.72
N SER A 219 -17.13 -0.01 -12.03
CA SER A 219 -18.20 -0.99 -12.32
C SER A 219 -19.59 -0.39 -12.16
N PHE A 220 -19.82 0.39 -11.10
CA PHE A 220 -21.08 1.10 -10.86
C PHE A 220 -21.41 2.10 -11.97
N LEU A 221 -20.43 2.87 -12.45
CA LEU A 221 -20.60 3.81 -13.55
C LEU A 221 -20.84 3.10 -14.87
N HIS A 222 -20.07 2.04 -15.16
CA HIS A 222 -20.13 1.33 -16.43
C HIS A 222 -21.37 0.45 -16.55
N TYR A 223 -21.59 -0.46 -15.61
CA TYR A 223 -22.71 -1.40 -15.65
C TYR A 223 -23.98 -0.84 -14.99
N GLY A 224 -23.84 -0.07 -13.93
CA GLY A 224 -24.98 0.50 -13.21
C GLY A 224 -25.59 1.71 -13.91
N LEU A 225 -24.78 2.64 -14.39
CA LEU A 225 -25.24 3.83 -15.09
C LEU A 225 -25.12 3.75 -16.62
N GLU A 226 -24.61 2.64 -17.16
CA GLU A 226 -24.41 2.40 -18.60
C GLU A 226 -23.61 3.52 -19.27
N LEU A 227 -22.48 3.95 -18.63
CA LEU A 227 -21.60 4.96 -19.19
C LEU A 227 -20.44 4.29 -19.95
N ASP A 228 -20.03 4.93 -21.05
CA ASP A 228 -18.84 4.53 -21.80
C ASP A 228 -17.54 4.94 -21.10
N TYR A 229 -16.40 4.37 -21.53
CA TYR A 229 -15.10 4.61 -20.92
C TYR A 229 -14.64 6.07 -21.04
N ASP A 230 -14.88 6.74 -22.15
CA ASP A 230 -14.49 8.14 -22.36
C ASP A 230 -15.28 9.06 -21.40
N THR A 231 -16.56 8.79 -21.17
CA THR A 231 -17.40 9.50 -20.19
C THR A 231 -16.89 9.27 -18.76
N ILE A 232 -16.57 8.02 -18.39
CA ILE A 232 -16.03 7.68 -17.06
C ILE A 232 -14.67 8.34 -16.87
N ALA A 233 -13.79 8.33 -17.89
CA ALA A 233 -12.50 9.02 -17.84
C ALA A 233 -12.65 10.52 -17.59
N ASN A 234 -13.65 11.17 -18.20
CA ASN A 234 -13.93 12.59 -17.96
C ASN A 234 -14.39 12.84 -16.51
N ILE A 235 -15.26 11.97 -15.96
CA ILE A 235 -15.70 12.03 -14.56
C ILE A 235 -14.50 11.89 -13.62
N PHE A 236 -13.65 10.88 -13.81
CA PHE A 236 -12.47 10.66 -12.98
C PHE A 236 -11.45 11.81 -13.10
N SER A 237 -11.26 12.35 -14.31
CA SER A 237 -10.42 13.53 -14.52
C SER A 237 -10.93 14.76 -13.77
N GLN A 238 -12.26 14.97 -13.76
CA GLN A 238 -12.87 16.05 -12.98
C GLN A 238 -12.68 15.85 -11.47
N TRP A 239 -12.90 14.65 -10.96
CA TRP A 239 -12.69 14.33 -9.54
C TRP A 239 -11.25 14.50 -9.11
N ASN A 240 -10.29 14.19 -10.00
CA ASN A 240 -8.86 14.32 -9.73
C ASN A 240 -8.36 15.77 -9.83
N GLY A 241 -9.08 16.62 -10.54
CA GLY A 241 -8.69 18.02 -10.78
C GLY A 241 -8.97 18.95 -9.60
N ASP A 242 -10.05 18.71 -8.86
CA ASP A 242 -10.50 19.60 -7.78
C ASP A 242 -11.24 18.84 -6.66
N GLY A 243 -11.42 19.50 -5.52
CA GLY A 243 -12.12 18.94 -4.37
C GLY A 243 -11.29 17.95 -3.56
N GLU A 244 -11.98 17.07 -2.86
CA GLU A 244 -11.38 16.18 -1.85
C GLU A 244 -10.61 15.00 -2.46
N LEU A 245 -10.90 14.63 -3.71
CA LEU A 245 -10.20 13.56 -4.44
C LEU A 245 -9.06 14.08 -5.32
N ARG A 246 -8.77 15.40 -5.31
CA ARG A 246 -7.71 15.99 -6.12
C ARG A 246 -6.34 15.36 -5.87
N GLY A 247 -5.53 15.28 -6.93
CA GLY A 247 -4.17 14.78 -6.85
C GLY A 247 -4.08 13.31 -6.45
N THR A 248 -5.12 12.52 -6.74
CA THR A 248 -5.14 11.07 -6.46
C THR A 248 -4.49 10.31 -7.62
N TYR A 249 -3.36 9.67 -7.36
CA TYR A 249 -2.61 8.91 -8.38
C TYR A 249 -3.46 7.82 -9.05
N LEU A 250 -4.28 7.10 -8.29
CA LEU A 250 -5.13 6.04 -8.85
C LEU A 250 -6.19 6.59 -9.82
N LEU A 251 -6.71 7.79 -9.59
CA LEU A 251 -7.61 8.45 -10.55
C LEU A 251 -6.86 8.89 -11.80
N ASP A 252 -5.62 9.38 -11.66
CA ASP A 252 -4.79 9.80 -12.79
C ASP A 252 -4.55 8.63 -13.75
N ILE A 253 -4.03 7.50 -13.23
CA ILE A 253 -3.79 6.32 -14.07
C ILE A 253 -5.09 5.69 -14.61
N ALA A 254 -6.21 5.79 -13.87
CA ALA A 254 -7.50 5.29 -14.35
C ALA A 254 -7.99 6.06 -15.58
N VAL A 255 -7.75 7.37 -15.66
CA VAL A 255 -8.05 8.19 -16.85
C VAL A 255 -7.25 7.70 -18.06
N ASP A 256 -5.94 7.45 -17.88
CA ASP A 256 -5.09 6.93 -18.95
C ASP A 256 -5.53 5.52 -19.40
N MET A 257 -5.83 4.63 -18.44
CA MET A 257 -6.31 3.27 -18.73
C MET A 257 -7.61 3.28 -19.54
N LEU A 258 -8.57 4.11 -19.17
CA LEU A 258 -9.88 4.20 -19.82
C LEU A 258 -9.81 4.82 -21.22
N ARG A 259 -8.77 5.59 -21.53
CA ARG A 259 -8.55 6.22 -22.86
C ARG A 259 -7.62 5.44 -23.75
N THR A 260 -6.86 4.48 -23.21
CA THR A 260 -5.87 3.75 -24.00
C THR A 260 -6.52 2.75 -24.94
N LYS A 261 -6.28 2.96 -26.25
CA LYS A 261 -6.76 2.10 -27.33
C LYS A 261 -5.59 1.43 -28.04
N THR A 262 -5.83 0.21 -28.53
CA THR A 262 -4.88 -0.53 -29.36
C THR A 262 -5.54 -0.92 -30.68
N THR A 263 -4.72 -1.32 -31.64
CA THR A 263 -5.18 -1.87 -32.92
C THR A 263 -4.81 -3.35 -32.99
N SER A 264 -5.79 -4.24 -32.89
CA SER A 264 -5.53 -5.66 -33.14
C SER A 264 -5.34 -5.91 -34.63
N GLY A 265 -4.29 -6.64 -34.97
CA GLY A 265 -4.18 -7.27 -36.29
C GLY A 265 -5.18 -8.42 -36.32
N GLY A 266 -6.29 -8.28 -37.05
CA GLY A 266 -7.24 -9.35 -37.24
C GLY A 266 -6.57 -10.61 -37.78
N SER A 267 -6.71 -11.74 -37.09
CA SER A 267 -6.26 -13.08 -37.53
C SER A 267 -7.03 -13.61 -38.75
N ASN A 268 -7.97 -12.86 -39.28
CA ASN A 268 -8.78 -13.22 -40.46
C ASN A 268 -8.61 -12.18 -41.55
N GLY A 269 -7.47 -12.16 -42.26
CA GLY A 269 -7.29 -11.65 -43.64
C GLY A 269 -8.01 -10.35 -44.10
N GLY A 270 -8.63 -9.58 -43.23
CA GLY A 270 -9.34 -8.35 -43.53
C GLY A 270 -8.49 -7.12 -43.20
N ASN A 271 -8.38 -6.20 -44.16
CA ASN A 271 -7.55 -4.98 -44.08
C ASN A 271 -8.13 -3.88 -43.15
N TYR A 272 -9.06 -4.17 -42.26
CA TYR A 272 -9.61 -3.20 -41.30
C TYR A 272 -9.00 -3.47 -39.92
N ARG A 273 -8.13 -2.56 -39.46
CA ARG A 273 -7.66 -2.52 -38.06
C ARG A 273 -8.75 -1.79 -37.26
N GLU A 274 -9.54 -2.53 -36.51
CA GLU A 274 -10.53 -1.96 -35.60
C GLU A 274 -9.81 -1.53 -34.31
N GLN A 275 -10.00 -0.27 -33.91
CA GLN A 275 -9.50 0.22 -32.61
C GLN A 275 -10.47 -0.23 -31.51
N HIS A 276 -9.91 -0.81 -30.46
CA HIS A 276 -10.65 -1.17 -29.24
C HIS A 276 -9.85 -0.74 -28.00
N TYR A 277 -10.53 -0.68 -26.86
CA TYR A 277 -9.86 -0.31 -25.61
C TYR A 277 -8.99 -1.47 -25.10
N VAL A 278 -7.79 -1.15 -24.59
CA VAL A 278 -6.91 -2.16 -23.99
C VAL A 278 -7.58 -2.82 -22.77
N LEU A 279 -8.40 -2.07 -22.04
CA LEU A 279 -9.11 -2.59 -20.86
C LEU A 279 -10.07 -3.74 -21.21
N ASP A 280 -10.60 -3.80 -22.44
CA ASP A 280 -11.47 -4.90 -22.89
C ASP A 280 -10.69 -6.24 -23.05
N GLU A 281 -9.37 -6.18 -23.16
CA GLU A 281 -8.49 -7.37 -23.19
C GLU A 281 -8.10 -7.87 -21.79
N VAL A 282 -8.36 -7.07 -20.75
CA VAL A 282 -7.97 -7.39 -19.37
C VAL A 282 -9.00 -8.31 -18.73
N LEU A 283 -8.55 -9.49 -18.29
CA LEU A 283 -9.42 -10.45 -17.62
C LEU A 283 -9.62 -10.06 -16.15
N ASP A 284 -10.83 -10.28 -15.64
CA ASP A 284 -11.23 -10.07 -14.23
C ASP A 284 -10.60 -11.11 -13.27
N LYS A 285 -9.28 -11.26 -13.37
CA LYS A 285 -8.48 -12.21 -12.60
C LYS A 285 -7.22 -11.52 -12.09
N VAL A 286 -7.27 -11.04 -10.86
CA VAL A 286 -6.12 -10.37 -10.24
C VAL A 286 -5.07 -11.41 -9.83
N VAL A 287 -3.80 -11.11 -10.09
CA VAL A 287 -2.66 -11.93 -9.66
C VAL A 287 -2.68 -12.12 -8.15
N GLN A 288 -2.40 -13.34 -7.69
CA GLN A 288 -2.27 -13.69 -6.29
C GLN A 288 -0.82 -13.62 -5.83
N ASP A 289 -0.65 -13.46 -4.52
CA ASP A 289 0.66 -13.44 -3.86
C ASP A 289 1.00 -14.85 -3.30
N ASP A 290 0.64 -15.90 -4.02
CA ASP A 290 0.80 -17.31 -3.62
C ASP A 290 2.11 -17.95 -4.12
N ASP A 291 2.91 -17.16 -4.85
CA ASP A 291 4.20 -17.57 -5.41
C ASP A 291 5.41 -17.01 -4.65
N ASP A 292 5.22 -16.62 -3.39
CA ASP A 292 6.21 -15.97 -2.52
C ASP A 292 6.79 -14.63 -3.07
N THR A 293 6.11 -13.98 -4.02
CA THR A 293 6.59 -12.70 -4.59
C THR A 293 6.14 -11.47 -3.81
N GLU A 294 4.94 -11.49 -3.23
CA GLU A 294 4.37 -10.37 -2.46
C GLU A 294 3.47 -10.86 -1.32
N GLY A 295 3.82 -10.61 -0.08
CA GLY A 295 3.04 -11.00 1.11
C GLY A 295 2.28 -9.86 1.79
N THR A 296 2.51 -8.61 1.40
CA THR A 296 2.05 -7.42 2.12
C THR A 296 0.54 -7.32 2.33
N PRO A 297 -0.36 -7.71 1.39
CA PRO A 297 -1.79 -7.61 1.62
C PRO A 297 -2.29 -8.56 2.71
N TYR A 298 -1.84 -9.81 2.73
CA TYR A 298 -2.29 -10.75 3.76
C TYR A 298 -1.63 -10.46 5.11
N TRP A 299 -0.36 -10.03 5.15
CA TRP A 299 0.29 -9.61 6.40
C TRP A 299 -0.45 -8.45 7.06
N ASN A 300 -0.96 -7.50 6.24
CA ASN A 300 -1.78 -6.40 6.74
C ASN A 300 -3.02 -6.90 7.51
N ILE A 301 -3.71 -7.92 6.98
CA ILE A 301 -4.88 -8.52 7.64
C ILE A 301 -4.48 -9.28 8.91
N VAL A 302 -3.41 -10.06 8.86
CA VAL A 302 -2.90 -10.79 10.02
C VAL A 302 -2.52 -9.81 11.13
N GLU A 303 -1.82 -8.73 10.80
CA GLU A 303 -1.45 -7.69 11.77
C GLU A 303 -2.68 -6.99 12.37
N SER A 304 -3.67 -6.61 11.55
CA SER A 304 -4.88 -6.00 12.07
C SER A 304 -5.63 -6.91 13.02
N ALA A 305 -5.77 -8.19 12.68
CA ALA A 305 -6.44 -9.19 13.51
C ALA A 305 -5.67 -9.46 14.81
N SER A 306 -4.34 -9.64 14.74
CA SER A 306 -3.50 -9.93 15.90
C SER A 306 -3.42 -8.76 16.89
N ARG A 307 -3.52 -7.53 16.41
CA ARG A 307 -3.53 -6.31 17.24
C ARG A 307 -4.94 -5.82 17.58
N HIS A 308 -5.98 -6.62 17.28
CA HIS A 308 -7.38 -6.29 17.54
C HIS A 308 -7.83 -4.95 16.93
N ILE A 309 -7.41 -4.66 15.70
CA ILE A 309 -7.78 -3.46 14.97
C ILE A 309 -8.78 -3.79 13.87
N SER A 310 -9.85 -3.02 13.80
CA SER A 310 -10.90 -3.22 12.81
C SER A 310 -10.53 -2.56 11.48
N THR A 311 -10.19 -3.38 10.46
CA THR A 311 -9.82 -2.92 9.12
C THR A 311 -10.68 -3.55 8.00
N PRO A 312 -12.02 -3.48 8.09
CA PRO A 312 -12.88 -4.25 7.20
C PRO A 312 -12.78 -3.81 5.74
N THR A 313 -12.54 -2.53 5.45
CA THR A 313 -12.34 -2.05 4.06
C THR A 313 -11.13 -2.72 3.43
N LEU A 314 -9.99 -2.71 4.14
CA LEU A 314 -8.73 -3.29 3.65
C LEU A 314 -8.85 -4.81 3.52
N ALA A 315 -9.43 -5.47 4.52
CA ALA A 315 -9.61 -6.91 4.53
C ALA A 315 -10.55 -7.39 3.41
N THR A 316 -11.67 -6.71 3.21
CA THR A 316 -12.64 -7.08 2.18
C THR A 316 -12.10 -6.88 0.78
N ALA A 317 -11.30 -5.82 0.54
CA ALA A 317 -10.59 -5.61 -0.71
C ALA A 317 -9.65 -6.77 -1.04
N HIS A 318 -8.91 -7.27 -0.07
CA HIS A 318 -8.04 -8.44 -0.24
C HIS A 318 -8.85 -9.71 -0.52
N TYR A 319 -9.96 -9.95 0.18
CA TYR A 319 -10.81 -11.12 -0.09
C TYR A 319 -11.44 -11.09 -1.49
N LEU A 320 -11.82 -9.91 -2.00
CA LEU A 320 -12.26 -9.77 -3.39
C LEU A 320 -11.13 -10.14 -4.36
N ARG A 321 -9.90 -9.70 -4.11
CA ARG A 321 -8.72 -10.06 -4.90
C ARG A 321 -8.52 -11.57 -4.92
N ILE A 322 -8.54 -12.25 -3.77
CA ILE A 322 -8.43 -13.72 -3.66
C ILE A 322 -9.54 -14.40 -4.48
N ALA A 323 -10.79 -14.00 -4.27
CA ALA A 323 -11.94 -14.57 -4.99
C ALA A 323 -11.81 -14.39 -6.50
N SER A 324 -11.26 -13.26 -6.97
CA SER A 324 -11.06 -13.00 -8.40
C SER A 324 -10.04 -13.95 -9.03
N GLY A 325 -9.00 -14.32 -8.31
CA GLY A 325 -7.90 -15.18 -8.80
C GLY A 325 -8.35 -16.55 -9.25
N ASN A 326 -9.28 -17.19 -8.53
CA ASN A 326 -9.80 -18.51 -8.89
C ASN A 326 -10.99 -18.45 -9.85
N ARG A 327 -10.73 -17.99 -11.08
CA ARG A 327 -11.78 -17.83 -12.09
C ARG A 327 -12.48 -19.15 -12.46
N ALA A 328 -11.78 -20.27 -12.48
CA ALA A 328 -12.38 -21.56 -12.80
C ALA A 328 -13.48 -21.95 -11.78
N GLU A 329 -13.19 -21.75 -10.50
CA GLU A 329 -14.15 -21.98 -9.42
C GLU A 329 -15.34 -21.00 -9.51
N ARG A 330 -15.09 -19.71 -9.79
CA ARG A 330 -16.18 -18.73 -9.98
C ARG A 330 -17.12 -19.11 -11.10
N LEU A 331 -16.59 -19.58 -12.25
CA LEU A 331 -17.41 -20.04 -13.37
C LEU A 331 -18.24 -21.30 -13.03
N LEU A 332 -17.69 -22.18 -12.20
CA LEU A 332 -18.43 -23.34 -11.70
C LEU A 332 -19.53 -22.92 -10.72
N ALA A 333 -19.18 -22.07 -9.76
CA ALA A 333 -20.13 -21.53 -8.79
C ALA A 333 -21.28 -20.76 -9.46
N ALA A 334 -20.99 -19.94 -10.46
CA ALA A 334 -21.99 -19.19 -11.21
C ALA A 334 -23.06 -20.10 -11.84
N LYS A 335 -22.66 -21.26 -12.39
CA LYS A 335 -23.59 -22.25 -12.95
C LYS A 335 -24.49 -22.88 -11.88
N LYS A 336 -24.05 -22.94 -10.63
CA LYS A 336 -24.79 -23.57 -9.53
C LYS A 336 -25.66 -22.56 -8.77
N LEU A 337 -25.10 -21.40 -8.45
CA LEU A 337 -25.77 -20.38 -7.64
C LEU A 337 -26.78 -19.57 -8.45
N GLN A 338 -26.53 -19.37 -9.75
CA GLN A 338 -27.38 -18.58 -10.66
C GLN A 338 -27.73 -17.18 -10.10
N ILE A 339 -26.80 -16.59 -9.35
CA ILE A 339 -26.93 -15.24 -8.82
C ILE A 339 -26.79 -14.27 -10.00
N PRO A 340 -27.70 -13.29 -10.17
CA PRO A 340 -27.59 -12.31 -11.22
C PRO A 340 -26.32 -11.46 -11.09
N GLY A 341 -25.73 -11.10 -12.21
CA GLY A 341 -24.65 -10.12 -12.26
C GLY A 341 -25.15 -8.67 -12.19
N PRO A 342 -24.25 -7.69 -12.24
CA PRO A 342 -24.60 -6.28 -12.22
C PRO A 342 -25.64 -5.91 -13.28
N ARG A 343 -26.65 -5.13 -12.89
CA ARG A 343 -27.72 -4.66 -13.76
C ARG A 343 -27.78 -3.13 -13.75
N PRO A 344 -28.31 -2.50 -14.82
CA PRO A 344 -28.57 -1.08 -14.81
C PRO A 344 -29.49 -0.68 -13.65
N ILE A 345 -29.13 0.41 -12.99
CA ILE A 345 -29.86 0.93 -11.83
C ILE A 345 -31.18 1.55 -12.33
N GLN A 346 -32.30 1.06 -11.82
CA GLN A 346 -33.60 1.51 -12.22
C GLN A 346 -34.09 2.74 -11.44
N GLY A 347 -34.90 3.58 -12.06
CA GLY A 347 -35.54 4.72 -11.38
C GLY A 347 -34.67 5.92 -11.13
N ILE A 348 -33.48 5.98 -11.70
CA ILE A 348 -32.62 7.17 -11.62
C ILE A 348 -33.22 8.28 -12.49
N VAL A 349 -33.64 9.36 -11.85
CA VAL A 349 -34.17 10.56 -12.52
C VAL A 349 -33.02 11.47 -12.97
N ASP A 350 -31.94 11.55 -12.17
CA ASP A 350 -30.77 12.38 -12.44
C ASP A 350 -29.48 11.61 -12.17
N LYS A 351 -28.77 11.24 -13.25
CA LYS A 351 -27.46 10.57 -13.17
C LYS A 351 -26.41 11.47 -12.51
N GLY A 352 -26.49 12.79 -12.69
CA GLY A 352 -25.53 13.73 -12.09
C GLY A 352 -25.54 13.67 -10.56
N THR A 353 -26.71 13.60 -9.96
CA THR A 353 -26.86 13.45 -8.49
C THR A 353 -26.25 12.15 -7.99
N ILE A 354 -26.48 11.04 -8.69
CA ILE A 354 -25.90 9.73 -8.31
C ILE A 354 -24.37 9.72 -8.48
N ILE A 355 -23.84 10.34 -9.53
CA ILE A 355 -22.39 10.49 -9.76
C ILE A 355 -21.76 11.31 -8.62
N GLU A 356 -22.43 12.37 -8.14
CA GLU A 356 -21.93 13.14 -7.02
C GLU A 356 -21.99 12.35 -5.69
N HIS A 357 -23.06 11.57 -5.45
CA HIS A 357 -23.08 10.63 -4.32
C HIS A 357 -21.96 9.61 -4.39
N LEU A 358 -21.67 9.09 -5.59
CA LEU A 358 -20.55 8.14 -5.77
C LEU A 358 -19.21 8.80 -5.50
N ARG A 359 -18.98 10.04 -5.95
CA ARG A 359 -17.77 10.82 -5.65
C ARG A 359 -17.55 10.95 -4.15
N CYS A 360 -18.57 11.38 -3.42
CA CYS A 360 -18.53 11.50 -1.97
C CYS A 360 -18.32 10.15 -1.28
N ALA A 361 -18.94 9.08 -1.78
CA ALA A 361 -18.77 7.73 -1.24
C ALA A 361 -17.34 7.21 -1.39
N ILE A 362 -16.71 7.42 -2.56
CA ILE A 362 -15.32 7.03 -2.81
C ILE A 362 -14.36 7.80 -1.90
N TYR A 363 -14.54 9.11 -1.78
CA TYR A 363 -13.75 9.92 -0.86
C TYR A 363 -13.88 9.41 0.58
N CYS A 364 -15.11 9.12 1.02
CA CYS A 364 -15.35 8.53 2.35
C CYS A 364 -14.61 7.21 2.55
N CYS A 365 -14.64 6.30 1.55
CA CYS A 365 -13.96 5.01 1.61
C CYS A 365 -12.43 5.16 1.60
N PHE A 366 -11.89 6.09 0.83
CA PHE A 366 -10.46 6.39 0.82
C PHE A 366 -10.02 6.93 2.18
N LEU A 367 -10.73 7.92 2.72
CA LEU A 367 -10.45 8.45 4.06
C LEU A 367 -10.58 7.38 5.14
N ALA A 368 -11.59 6.50 5.06
CA ALA A 368 -11.73 5.36 5.96
C ALA A 368 -10.55 4.38 5.85
N SER A 369 -10.03 4.14 4.64
CA SER A 369 -8.84 3.29 4.43
C SER A 369 -7.59 3.90 5.09
N PHE A 370 -7.38 5.21 4.95
CA PHE A 370 -6.30 5.93 5.65
C PHE A 370 -6.48 5.84 7.18
N CYS A 371 -7.69 6.05 7.71
CA CYS A 371 -7.95 5.90 9.15
C CYS A 371 -7.60 4.50 9.65
N GLN A 372 -8.02 3.45 8.95
CA GLN A 372 -7.73 2.06 9.31
C GLN A 372 -6.22 1.78 9.28
N GLY A 373 -5.53 2.20 8.24
CA GLY A 373 -4.07 1.99 8.13
C GLY A 373 -3.27 2.79 9.16
N LEU A 374 -3.60 4.06 9.39
CA LEU A 374 -2.89 4.88 10.37
C LEU A 374 -3.13 4.41 11.81
N GLU A 375 -4.33 3.89 12.14
CA GLU A 375 -4.58 3.21 13.41
C GLU A 375 -3.66 1.98 13.60
N MET A 376 -3.44 1.19 12.54
CA MET A 376 -2.49 0.07 12.59
C MET A 376 -1.06 0.52 12.88
N ILE A 377 -0.62 1.61 12.24
CA ILE A 377 0.73 2.15 12.48
C ILE A 377 0.87 2.63 13.93
N THR A 378 -0.12 3.37 14.43
CA THR A 378 -0.08 3.85 15.82
C THR A 378 -0.03 2.70 16.81
N ARG A 379 -0.93 1.71 16.67
CA ARG A 379 -0.95 0.56 17.57
C ARG A 379 0.35 -0.23 17.52
N ALA A 380 0.90 -0.48 16.34
CA ALA A 380 2.18 -1.18 16.22
C ALA A 380 3.33 -0.35 16.80
N SER A 381 3.32 0.97 16.60
CA SER A 381 4.32 1.87 17.18
C SER A 381 4.31 1.84 18.70
N ASP A 382 3.12 1.76 19.31
CA ASP A 382 2.97 1.65 20.77
C ASP A 382 3.40 0.27 21.29
N ASP A 383 2.98 -0.82 20.62
CA ASP A 383 3.27 -2.19 21.02
C ASP A 383 4.76 -2.56 20.88
N GLU A 384 5.45 -2.00 19.87
CA GLU A 384 6.86 -2.30 19.54
C GLU A 384 7.83 -1.20 20.01
N ASP A 385 7.35 -0.16 20.67
CA ASP A 385 8.13 1.00 21.13
C ASP A 385 8.93 1.69 20.02
N TRP A 386 8.31 1.85 18.83
CA TRP A 386 9.00 2.45 17.67
C TRP A 386 8.99 3.97 17.65
N GLY A 387 8.05 4.63 18.32
CA GLY A 387 7.92 6.08 18.33
C GLY A 387 7.67 6.67 16.94
N ILE A 388 6.87 6.00 16.11
CA ILE A 388 6.59 6.43 14.73
C ILE A 388 5.81 7.74 14.72
N ASN A 389 6.30 8.72 13.96
CA ASN A 389 5.61 9.97 13.70
C ASN A 389 4.70 9.83 12.46
N LEU A 390 3.38 9.81 12.66
CA LEU A 390 2.39 9.68 11.57
C LEU A 390 2.49 10.78 10.53
N ARG A 391 2.87 12.00 10.91
CA ARG A 391 3.10 13.10 9.97
C ARG A 391 4.22 12.78 8.99
N GLN A 392 5.28 12.10 9.45
CA GLN A 392 6.35 11.67 8.57
C GLN A 392 5.87 10.57 7.60
N CYS A 393 5.02 9.64 8.05
CA CYS A 393 4.40 8.65 7.17
C CYS A 393 3.56 9.35 6.09
N LEU A 394 2.72 10.32 6.46
CA LEU A 394 1.91 11.09 5.51
C LEU A 394 2.79 11.85 4.51
N ARG A 395 3.89 12.48 4.97
CA ARG A 395 4.86 13.16 4.11
C ARG A 395 5.47 12.22 3.05
N VAL A 396 5.83 11.01 3.46
CA VAL A 396 6.35 9.98 2.54
C VAL A 396 5.33 9.65 1.45
N TRP A 397 4.04 9.70 1.74
CA TRP A 397 2.97 9.32 0.82
C TRP A 397 2.45 10.46 -0.07
N ARG A 398 3.02 11.67 0.03
CA ARG A 398 2.61 12.83 -0.80
C ARG A 398 3.09 12.79 -2.23
N GLY A 399 3.93 11.83 -2.63
CA GLY A 399 4.39 11.69 -4.01
C GLY A 399 5.18 10.41 -4.23
N GLY A 400 5.17 9.92 -5.48
CA GLY A 400 5.92 8.73 -5.86
C GLY A 400 5.39 7.42 -5.27
N CYS A 401 4.13 7.37 -4.86
CA CYS A 401 3.48 6.17 -4.35
C CYS A 401 2.05 6.02 -4.87
N ILE A 402 1.51 4.82 -4.74
CA ILE A 402 0.19 4.46 -5.29
C ILE A 402 -0.96 5.12 -4.49
N ILE A 403 -0.79 5.33 -3.19
CA ILE A 403 -1.82 5.94 -2.34
C ILE A 403 -1.75 7.46 -2.27
N GLN A 404 -0.94 8.10 -3.11
CA GLN A 404 -0.93 9.56 -3.20
C GLN A 404 -2.34 10.09 -3.44
N ALA A 405 -2.77 11.02 -2.57
CA ALA A 405 -4.07 11.69 -2.61
C ALA A 405 -3.95 13.04 -1.91
N ASP A 406 -3.69 14.10 -2.67
CA ASP A 406 -3.38 15.42 -2.12
C ASP A 406 -4.52 15.99 -1.27
N GLY A 407 -5.78 15.79 -1.69
CA GLY A 407 -6.93 16.24 -0.93
C GLY A 407 -7.04 15.60 0.46
N ILE A 408 -6.76 14.29 0.57
CA ILE A 408 -6.73 13.59 1.87
C ILE A 408 -5.50 14.02 2.67
N ALA A 409 -4.34 14.13 2.04
CA ALA A 409 -3.12 14.53 2.73
C ALA A 409 -3.23 15.96 3.31
N ASP A 410 -3.88 16.88 2.60
CA ASP A 410 -4.10 18.25 3.07
C ASP A 410 -5.13 18.32 4.21
N LEU A 411 -6.11 17.42 4.28
CA LEU A 411 -6.99 17.27 5.43
C LEU A 411 -6.22 16.73 6.66
N LEU A 412 -5.37 15.73 6.47
CA LEU A 412 -4.70 15.05 7.57
C LEU A 412 -3.47 15.79 8.11
N GLU A 413 -2.78 16.59 7.29
CA GLU A 413 -1.55 17.30 7.68
C GLU A 413 -1.72 18.17 8.93
N PRO A 414 -2.73 19.07 9.04
CA PRO A 414 -2.93 19.87 10.24
C PRO A 414 -3.28 19.01 11.46
N VAL A 415 -4.08 17.95 11.30
CA VAL A 415 -4.45 17.02 12.38
C VAL A 415 -3.23 16.31 12.94
N LEU A 416 -2.34 15.84 12.07
CA LEU A 416 -1.11 15.13 12.45
C LEU A 416 0.03 16.07 12.88
N SER A 417 -0.13 17.37 12.66
CA SER A 417 0.83 18.39 13.11
C SER A 417 0.53 18.88 14.53
N ALA A 418 -0.66 18.60 15.07
CA ALA A 418 -0.99 18.91 16.45
C ALA A 418 -0.17 18.03 17.41
N ASP A 419 0.18 18.60 18.57
CA ASP A 419 0.86 17.87 19.65
C ASP A 419 -0.14 16.95 20.37
N HIS A 420 -0.60 15.93 19.67
CA HIS A 420 -1.59 14.96 20.16
C HIS A 420 -1.25 13.56 19.67
N HIS A 421 -1.31 12.58 20.57
CA HIS A 421 -1.16 11.17 20.23
C HIS A 421 -2.50 10.60 19.77
N TRP A 422 -2.67 10.46 18.46
CA TRP A 422 -3.87 9.89 17.86
C TRP A 422 -3.80 8.36 17.80
N THR A 423 -4.55 7.69 18.66
CA THR A 423 -4.77 6.24 18.51
C THR A 423 -5.67 5.95 17.32
N ASN A 424 -6.62 6.83 17.01
CA ASN A 424 -7.51 6.71 15.87
C ASN A 424 -7.93 8.09 15.35
N LEU A 425 -7.68 8.36 14.09
CA LEU A 425 -7.98 9.64 13.45
C LEU A 425 -9.49 9.95 13.33
N LYS A 426 -10.37 8.95 13.46
CA LYS A 426 -11.83 9.20 13.53
C LYS A 426 -12.24 10.08 14.73
N HIS A 427 -11.36 10.23 15.71
CA HIS A 427 -11.60 11.06 16.89
C HIS A 427 -11.20 12.54 16.68
N ALA A 428 -10.51 12.87 15.59
CA ALA A 428 -10.23 14.25 15.22
C ALA A 428 -11.47 14.89 14.59
N ASP A 429 -11.84 16.09 15.04
CA ASP A 429 -13.09 16.77 14.63
C ASP A 429 -13.16 16.99 13.11
N GLU A 430 -12.04 17.32 12.48
CA GLU A 430 -11.94 17.54 11.03
C GLU A 430 -12.21 16.24 10.26
N VAL A 431 -11.62 15.13 10.68
CA VAL A 431 -11.81 13.81 10.05
C VAL A 431 -13.24 13.30 10.32
N ALA A 432 -13.71 13.40 11.55
CA ALA A 432 -15.08 13.03 11.93
C ALA A 432 -16.12 13.83 11.14
N GLY A 433 -15.89 15.13 10.97
CA GLY A 433 -16.74 16.02 10.17
C GLY A 433 -16.87 15.58 8.72
N GLU A 434 -15.75 15.22 8.06
CA GLU A 434 -15.74 14.76 6.68
C GLU A 434 -16.40 13.38 6.52
N LEU A 435 -16.13 12.45 7.42
CA LEU A 435 -16.79 11.14 7.43
C LEU A 435 -18.30 11.28 7.64
N HIS A 436 -18.73 12.17 8.55
CA HIS A 436 -20.15 12.47 8.79
C HIS A 436 -20.81 13.09 7.56
N ARG A 437 -20.18 14.11 6.96
CA ARG A 437 -20.69 14.81 5.77
C ARG A 437 -20.96 13.86 4.60
N THR A 438 -20.08 12.87 4.40
CA THR A 438 -20.12 11.95 3.27
C THR A 438 -20.89 10.65 3.54
N PHE A 439 -21.23 10.37 4.81
CA PHE A 439 -21.89 9.13 5.23
C PHE A 439 -23.22 8.88 4.51
N ARG A 440 -24.04 9.92 4.30
CA ARG A 440 -25.33 9.78 3.59
C ARG A 440 -25.13 9.32 2.15
N SER A 441 -24.15 9.88 1.46
CA SER A 441 -23.80 9.53 0.08
C SER A 441 -23.32 8.07 -0.02
N LEU A 442 -22.46 7.66 0.92
CA LEU A 442 -21.99 6.27 1.00
C LEU A 442 -23.15 5.30 1.21
N LYS A 443 -24.08 5.61 2.11
CA LYS A 443 -25.28 4.79 2.36
C LYS A 443 -26.17 4.69 1.11
N GLU A 444 -26.36 5.80 0.39
CA GLU A 444 -27.15 5.83 -0.84
C GLU A 444 -26.55 4.92 -1.93
N ILE A 445 -25.23 5.01 -2.16
CA ILE A 445 -24.53 4.18 -3.15
C ILE A 445 -24.62 2.69 -2.79
N VAL A 446 -24.42 2.33 -1.52
CA VAL A 446 -24.56 0.92 -1.09
C VAL A 446 -25.99 0.42 -1.30
N ALA A 447 -27.02 1.24 -0.99
CA ALA A 447 -28.41 0.85 -1.19
C ALA A 447 -28.74 0.63 -2.67
N GLN A 448 -28.38 1.57 -3.54
CA GLN A 448 -28.61 1.46 -5.00
C GLN A 448 -27.83 0.30 -5.61
N GLY A 449 -26.57 0.12 -5.21
CA GLY A 449 -25.75 -0.98 -5.68
C GLY A 449 -26.29 -2.35 -5.27
N THR A 450 -26.76 -2.50 -4.03
CA THR A 450 -27.37 -3.76 -3.55
C THR A 450 -28.64 -4.09 -4.34
N LEU A 451 -29.49 -3.11 -4.61
CA LEU A 451 -30.74 -3.31 -5.36
C LEU A 451 -30.51 -3.64 -6.84
N SER A 452 -29.36 -3.31 -7.40
CA SER A 452 -28.98 -3.53 -8.79
C SER A 452 -27.88 -4.60 -8.97
N ASP A 453 -27.65 -5.44 -7.97
CA ASP A 453 -26.68 -6.54 -7.98
C ASP A 453 -25.23 -6.10 -8.31
N GLN A 454 -24.86 -4.83 -8.01
CA GLN A 454 -23.48 -4.35 -8.17
C GLN A 454 -22.57 -4.99 -7.13
N TYR A 455 -21.33 -5.29 -7.52
CA TYR A 455 -20.31 -5.77 -6.59
C TYR A 455 -19.66 -4.58 -5.89
N LEU A 456 -19.98 -4.37 -4.60
CA LEU A 456 -19.49 -3.24 -3.80
C LEU A 456 -18.90 -3.71 -2.45
N PRO A 457 -17.98 -4.68 -2.42
CA PRO A 457 -17.51 -5.25 -1.16
C PRO A 457 -16.77 -4.24 -0.28
N ALA A 458 -15.81 -3.47 -0.79
CA ALA A 458 -15.06 -2.50 0.00
C ALA A 458 -15.90 -1.27 0.36
N ILE A 459 -16.74 -0.79 -0.56
CA ILE A 459 -17.67 0.33 -0.31
C ILE A 459 -18.68 -0.06 0.78
N SER A 460 -19.26 -1.27 0.72
CA SER A 460 -20.18 -1.77 1.74
C SER A 460 -19.48 -1.99 3.10
N ALA A 461 -18.26 -2.54 3.09
CA ALA A 461 -17.46 -2.72 4.30
C ALA A 461 -17.12 -1.38 4.96
N SER A 462 -16.87 -0.33 4.18
CA SER A 462 -16.62 1.02 4.70
C SER A 462 -17.87 1.60 5.36
N LEU A 463 -19.06 1.38 4.80
CA LEU A 463 -20.33 1.79 5.42
C LEU A 463 -20.52 1.09 6.78
N GLU A 464 -20.36 -0.23 6.83
CA GLU A 464 -20.51 -0.98 8.07
C GLU A 464 -19.45 -0.59 9.11
N TYR A 465 -18.19 -0.37 8.68
CA TYR A 465 -17.12 0.14 9.54
C TYR A 465 -17.51 1.42 10.27
N LEU A 466 -18.04 2.41 9.55
CA LEU A 466 -18.46 3.69 10.15
C LEU A 466 -19.66 3.51 11.09
N LYS A 467 -20.60 2.63 10.74
CA LYS A 467 -21.79 2.35 11.56
C LYS A 467 -21.41 1.75 12.92
N TYR A 468 -20.60 0.71 12.93
CA TYR A 468 -20.28 0.06 14.21
C TYR A 468 -19.14 0.76 14.97
N ALA A 469 -18.24 1.49 14.28
CA ALA A 469 -17.22 2.29 14.95
C ALA A 469 -17.82 3.45 15.78
N GLY A 470 -18.96 4.00 15.37
CA GLY A 470 -19.71 5.02 16.11
C GLY A 470 -20.98 4.50 16.79
N GLY A 471 -21.27 3.19 16.70
CA GLY A 471 -22.50 2.59 17.19
C GLY A 471 -22.53 2.43 18.70
N THR A 472 -23.55 2.97 19.35
CA THR A 472 -23.80 2.81 20.80
C THR A 472 -24.77 1.66 21.12
N VAL A 473 -25.42 1.08 20.11
CA VAL A 473 -26.31 -0.07 20.21
C VAL A 473 -25.93 -1.09 19.17
N LEU A 474 -25.07 -2.04 19.54
CA LEU A 474 -24.59 -3.08 18.64
C LEU A 474 -25.32 -4.41 18.86
N PRO A 475 -25.49 -5.24 17.81
CA PRO A 475 -26.09 -6.57 17.94
C PRO A 475 -25.21 -7.54 18.74
N THR A 476 -23.96 -7.19 19.03
CA THR A 476 -22.99 -7.95 19.83
C THR A 476 -23.48 -8.23 21.25
N LYS A 477 -24.44 -7.44 21.77
CA LYS A 477 -25.12 -7.76 23.04
C LYS A 477 -25.73 -9.18 23.02
N PHE A 478 -26.32 -9.59 21.90
CA PHE A 478 -26.89 -10.94 21.79
C PHE A 478 -25.79 -11.99 21.67
N MET A 479 -24.72 -11.71 20.95
CA MET A 479 -23.55 -12.59 20.85
C MET A 479 -22.92 -12.82 22.23
N GLU A 480 -22.74 -11.77 23.03
CA GLU A 480 -22.19 -11.85 24.38
C GLU A 480 -23.05 -12.75 25.29
N GLY A 481 -24.37 -12.57 25.24
CA GLY A 481 -25.28 -13.45 25.95
C GLY A 481 -25.19 -14.93 25.54
N GLN A 482 -25.00 -15.21 24.23
CA GLN A 482 -24.78 -16.57 23.75
C GLN A 482 -23.45 -17.15 24.24
N MET A 483 -22.38 -16.35 24.24
CA MET A 483 -21.05 -16.75 24.71
C MET A 483 -21.10 -17.04 26.22
N ASP A 484 -21.80 -16.22 26.99
CA ASP A 484 -22.01 -16.48 28.41
C ASP A 484 -22.84 -17.76 28.66
N PHE A 485 -23.87 -17.99 27.85
CA PHE A 485 -24.72 -19.17 27.91
C PHE A 485 -23.93 -20.48 27.75
N PHE A 486 -23.14 -20.59 26.69
CA PHE A 486 -22.45 -21.86 26.38
C PHE A 486 -21.07 -21.99 27.03
N GLY A 487 -20.45 -20.91 27.46
CA GLY A 487 -19.06 -20.94 27.93
C GLY A 487 -18.78 -20.18 29.23
N ALA A 488 -19.77 -19.60 29.88
CA ALA A 488 -19.59 -18.72 31.04
C ALA A 488 -18.49 -17.67 30.78
N HIS A 489 -18.52 -17.06 29.57
CA HIS A 489 -17.51 -16.10 29.17
C HIS A 489 -17.53 -14.82 30.01
N GLY A 490 -18.66 -14.53 30.64
CA GLY A 490 -18.89 -13.35 31.48
C GLY A 490 -19.19 -12.10 30.63
N TYR A 491 -19.92 -11.16 31.22
CA TYR A 491 -20.36 -9.93 30.58
C TYR A 491 -20.30 -8.73 31.51
N ASN A 492 -20.25 -7.52 30.92
CA ASN A 492 -20.37 -6.25 31.62
C ASN A 492 -21.82 -5.78 31.63
N LYS A 493 -22.21 -5.01 32.67
CA LYS A 493 -23.56 -4.43 32.80
C LYS A 493 -23.56 -2.95 32.40
N PRO A 494 -24.57 -2.50 31.63
CA PRO A 494 -24.69 -1.10 31.27
C PRO A 494 -24.95 -0.24 32.53
N GLY A 495 -24.33 0.95 32.55
CA GLY A 495 -24.48 1.94 33.62
C GLY A 495 -23.79 1.56 34.93
N VAL A 496 -22.99 0.51 34.96
CA VAL A 496 -22.17 0.17 36.14
C VAL A 496 -20.83 0.88 36.01
N PRO A 497 -20.44 1.76 36.95
CA PRO A 497 -19.12 2.36 36.95
C PRO A 497 -18.01 1.31 36.84
N GLU A 498 -16.96 1.60 36.08
CA GLU A 498 -15.82 0.71 35.76
C GLU A 498 -16.13 -0.40 34.73
N GLU A 499 -17.42 -0.67 34.44
CA GLU A 499 -17.83 -1.63 33.40
C GLU A 499 -18.34 -0.91 32.13
N ASP A 500 -18.96 0.28 32.29
CA ASP A 500 -19.54 1.08 31.23
C ASP A 500 -19.11 2.57 31.41
N PRO A 501 -18.20 3.08 30.58
CA PRO A 501 -17.50 2.46 29.42
C PRO A 501 -16.27 1.62 29.78
N GLY A 502 -16.11 0.87 30.69
CA GLY A 502 -14.96 0.14 31.20
C GLY A 502 -13.88 -0.33 30.20
N PRO A 503 -12.82 -0.97 30.68
CA PRO A 503 -11.75 -1.47 29.81
C PRO A 503 -12.20 -2.66 28.97
N VAL A 504 -11.51 -2.92 27.85
CA VAL A 504 -11.70 -4.14 27.08
C VAL A 504 -11.17 -5.34 27.86
N GLY A 505 -12.08 -6.21 28.27
CA GLY A 505 -11.71 -7.39 29.07
C GLY A 505 -12.92 -8.27 29.36
N LYS A 506 -12.68 -9.42 30.02
CA LYS A 506 -13.73 -10.33 30.46
C LYS A 506 -14.60 -9.65 31.50
N GLY A 507 -15.93 -9.63 31.27
CA GLY A 507 -16.89 -9.10 32.23
C GLY A 507 -16.97 -9.92 33.53
N PRO A 508 -17.29 -9.27 34.68
CA PRO A 508 -17.32 -9.95 35.98
C PRO A 508 -18.62 -10.73 36.24
N HIS A 509 -19.62 -10.59 35.37
CA HIS A 509 -20.95 -11.20 35.60
C HIS A 509 -21.11 -12.45 34.75
N HIS A 510 -21.78 -13.46 35.34
CA HIS A 510 -22.26 -14.64 34.64
C HIS A 510 -23.70 -14.92 35.12
N TYR A 511 -24.52 -15.45 34.24
CA TYR A 511 -25.86 -15.91 34.57
C TYR A 511 -26.01 -17.37 34.18
N GLU A 512 -26.55 -18.19 35.09
CA GLU A 512 -26.87 -19.58 34.78
C GLU A 512 -28.18 -19.65 33.97
N TRP A 513 -28.05 -19.53 32.67
CA TRP A 513 -29.18 -19.49 31.74
C TRP A 513 -29.99 -20.80 31.72
N ARG A 514 -29.30 -21.91 31.93
CA ARG A 514 -29.85 -23.25 32.08
C ARG A 514 -28.90 -24.10 32.89
N PRO A 515 -29.41 -24.87 33.89
CA PRO A 515 -28.57 -25.79 34.66
C PRO A 515 -27.85 -26.78 33.76
N ALA A 516 -26.58 -27.06 34.04
CA ALA A 516 -25.78 -28.05 33.30
C ALA A 516 -26.32 -29.48 33.48
N LYS A 517 -27.07 -29.70 34.57
CA LYS A 517 -27.71 -30.96 34.91
C LYS A 517 -29.05 -30.67 35.57
N GLU A 518 -30.12 -31.25 35.06
CA GLU A 518 -31.44 -31.25 35.71
C GLU A 518 -31.51 -32.28 36.84
#